data_01801508a693997ca12c16653a40a307
#
_entry.id   01801508a693997ca12c16653a40a307
#
_cell.length_a   1.000
_cell.length_b   1.000
_cell.length_c   1.000
_cell.angle_alpha   90.00
_cell.angle_beta   90.00
_cell.angle_gamma   90.00
#
_symmetry.space_group_name_H-M   'P 1'
#
loop_
_entity.id
_entity.type
_entity.pdbx_description
1 polymer ?
#
loop_
_entity_poly.entity_id
_entity_poly.type
_entity_poly.pdbx_seq_one_letter_code
_entity_poly.pdbx_strand_id
1 'polypeptide(L)'
;MSNNLTKRQIVQSIYEGANYNHKDVTEIVQKTLDHICEGLINGQNVELRNFGVFELQVRKSRVGRNPNQPKKDVVIPRRAVVKFKAGKGMKAGLTKIDLDSI
;
A
#
# COMPACT_ATOMS: atom_id res chain seq x y z
N MET A 1 2.71 0.32 -19.95
CA MET A 1 2.64 1.64 -19.30
C MET A 1 1.77 1.55 -18.05
N SER A 2 2.31 1.88 -16.92
CA SER A 2 1.53 1.82 -15.68
C SER A 2 0.58 3.01 -15.60
N ASN A 3 -0.62 2.75 -15.13
CA ASN A 3 -1.67 3.74 -14.97
C ASN A 3 -2.03 3.79 -13.48
N ASN A 4 -1.50 4.76 -12.78
CA ASN A 4 -1.67 4.84 -11.33
C ASN A 4 -2.87 5.71 -10.96
N LEU A 5 -3.69 5.18 -10.07
CA LEU A 5 -4.72 5.96 -9.40
C LEU A 5 -4.05 6.67 -8.22
N THR A 6 -4.10 8.00 -8.23
CA THR A 6 -3.45 8.81 -7.19
C THR A 6 -4.42 9.22 -6.09
N LYS A 7 -3.89 9.61 -4.94
CA LYS A 7 -4.70 10.15 -3.84
C LYS A 7 -5.55 11.35 -4.30
N ARG A 8 -4.96 12.22 -5.11
CA ARG A 8 -5.66 13.39 -5.64
C ARG A 8 -6.88 13.00 -6.47
N GLN A 9 -6.73 11.95 -7.30
CA GLN A 9 -7.82 11.44 -8.12
C GLN A 9 -8.92 10.81 -7.27
N ILE A 10 -8.54 10.12 -6.20
CA ILE A 10 -9.49 9.52 -5.26
C ILE A 10 -10.31 10.63 -4.59
N VAL A 11 -9.66 11.66 -4.10
CA VAL A 11 -10.32 12.81 -3.46
C VAL A 11 -11.30 13.45 -4.44
N GLN A 12 -10.87 13.70 -5.66
CA GLN A 12 -11.69 14.34 -6.68
C GLN A 12 -12.92 13.50 -7.01
N SER A 13 -12.74 12.20 -7.15
CA SER A 13 -13.83 11.26 -7.44
C SER A 13 -14.87 11.23 -6.33
N ILE A 14 -14.44 11.24 -5.07
CA ILE A 14 -15.35 11.28 -3.92
C ILE A 14 -16.11 12.60 -3.89
N TYR A 15 -15.39 13.69 -4.10
CA TYR A 15 -15.99 15.04 -4.10
C TYR A 15 -17.06 15.19 -5.17
N GLU A 16 -16.81 14.73 -6.39
CA GLU A 16 -17.75 14.82 -7.50
C GLU A 16 -18.94 13.88 -7.33
N GLY A 17 -18.77 12.74 -6.67
CA GLY A 17 -19.81 11.75 -6.49
C GLY A 17 -20.77 12.01 -5.35
N ALA A 18 -20.52 13.05 -4.55
CA ALA A 18 -21.34 13.32 -3.37
C ALA A 18 -21.31 14.82 -3.04
N ASN A 19 -22.22 15.23 -2.19
CA ASN A 19 -22.39 16.64 -1.83
C ASN A 19 -21.54 16.99 -0.60
N TYR A 20 -20.22 16.78 -0.71
CA TYR A 20 -19.25 17.05 0.36
C TYR A 20 -18.43 18.29 0.04
N ASN A 21 -17.89 18.90 1.08
CA ASN A 21 -16.92 19.99 0.96
C ASN A 21 -15.57 19.40 0.53
N HIS A 22 -14.96 19.97 -0.51
CA HIS A 22 -13.69 19.47 -1.05
C HIS A 22 -12.57 19.43 -0.01
N LYS A 23 -12.47 20.46 0.83
CA LYS A 23 -11.48 20.54 1.90
C LYS A 23 -11.66 19.40 2.90
N ASP A 24 -12.92 19.10 3.26
CA ASP A 24 -13.21 18.04 4.22
C ASP A 24 -12.86 16.67 3.64
N VAL A 25 -13.17 16.44 2.37
CA VAL A 25 -12.82 15.17 1.69
C VAL A 25 -11.31 14.98 1.69
N THR A 26 -10.56 16.01 1.32
CA THR A 26 -9.10 15.96 1.30
C THR A 26 -8.54 15.61 2.68
N GLU A 27 -9.06 16.27 3.71
CA GLU A 27 -8.61 16.05 5.08
C GLU A 27 -8.92 14.65 5.58
N ILE A 28 -10.14 14.16 5.33
CA ILE A 28 -10.57 12.82 5.79
C ILE A 28 -9.75 11.73 5.10
N VAL A 29 -9.55 11.86 3.79
CA VAL A 29 -8.74 10.89 3.03
C VAL A 29 -7.31 10.87 3.57
N GLN A 30 -6.72 12.04 3.77
CA GLN A 30 -5.35 12.13 4.28
C GLN A 30 -5.23 11.53 5.68
N LYS A 31 -6.16 11.86 6.57
CA LYS A 31 -6.16 11.32 7.93
C LYS A 31 -6.35 9.80 7.97
N THR A 32 -7.16 9.27 7.07
CA THR A 32 -7.36 7.83 6.96
C THR A 32 -6.03 7.14 6.63
N LEU A 33 -5.30 7.66 5.64
CA LEU A 33 -4.01 7.10 5.26
C LEU A 33 -2.97 7.25 6.36
N ASP A 34 -2.98 8.40 7.05
CA ASP A 34 -2.07 8.66 8.17
C ASP A 34 -2.29 7.67 9.31
N HIS A 35 -3.54 7.35 9.62
CA HIS A 35 -3.87 6.39 10.68
C HIS A 35 -3.43 4.98 10.32
N ILE A 36 -3.55 4.60 9.05
CA ILE A 36 -3.07 3.30 8.58
C ILE A 36 -1.55 3.22 8.76
N CYS A 37 -0.82 4.23 8.31
CA CYS A 37 0.63 4.29 8.48
C CYS A 37 1.05 4.26 9.94
N GLU A 38 0.36 5.02 10.77
CA GLU A 38 0.65 5.12 12.20
C GLU A 38 0.47 3.80 12.92
N GLY A 39 -0.61 3.07 12.59
CA GLY A 39 -0.83 1.73 13.15
C GLY A 39 0.31 0.78 12.80
N LEU A 40 0.76 0.80 11.56
CA LEU A 40 1.87 -0.03 11.11
C LEU A 40 3.19 0.34 11.78
N ILE A 41 3.48 1.64 11.89
CA ILE A 41 4.68 2.12 12.56
C ILE A 41 4.69 1.71 14.04
N ASN A 42 3.52 1.64 14.66
CA ASN A 42 3.37 1.22 16.05
C ASN A 42 3.36 -0.30 16.24
N GLY A 43 3.59 -1.07 15.18
CA GLY A 43 3.70 -2.52 15.27
C GLY A 43 2.40 -3.28 15.14
N GLN A 44 1.36 -2.64 14.66
CA GLN A 44 0.05 -3.28 14.48
C GLN A 44 -0.19 -3.63 13.01
N ASN A 45 -0.76 -4.81 12.78
CA ASN A 45 -1.34 -5.11 11.48
C ASN A 45 -2.61 -4.28 11.31
N VAL A 46 -2.87 -3.81 10.11
CA VAL A 46 -4.08 -3.02 9.83
C VAL A 46 -5.02 -3.85 8.98
N GLU A 47 -6.15 -4.23 9.55
CA GLU A 47 -7.18 -5.00 8.86
C GLU A 47 -8.34 -4.09 8.48
N LEU A 48 -8.64 -4.04 7.18
CA LEU A 48 -9.77 -3.30 6.65
C LEU A 48 -10.73 -4.30 6.03
N ARG A 49 -11.85 -4.54 6.72
CA ARG A 49 -12.82 -5.58 6.35
C ARG A 49 -13.24 -5.44 4.88
N ASN A 50 -13.22 -6.55 4.15
CA ASN A 50 -13.56 -6.65 2.72
C ASN A 50 -12.58 -5.94 1.77
N PHE A 51 -11.66 -5.15 2.29
CA PHE A 51 -10.65 -4.48 1.49
C PHE A 51 -9.36 -5.28 1.47
N GLY A 52 -8.79 -5.51 2.63
CA GLY A 52 -7.54 -6.26 2.75
C GLY A 52 -6.86 -6.03 4.07
N VAL A 53 -5.68 -6.63 4.20
CA VAL A 53 -4.88 -6.54 5.42
C VAL A 53 -3.48 -6.08 5.06
N PHE A 54 -3.00 -5.06 5.76
CA PHE A 54 -1.60 -4.64 5.73
C PHE A 54 -0.90 -5.37 6.87
N GLU A 55 -0.01 -6.28 6.53
CA GLU A 55 0.62 -7.19 7.48
C GLU A 55 2.09 -6.87 7.62
N LEU A 56 2.55 -6.71 8.87
CA LEU A 56 3.95 -6.49 9.15
C LEU A 56 4.70 -7.82 9.06
N GLN A 57 5.83 -7.80 8.38
CA GLN A 57 6.73 -8.94 8.29
C GLN A 57 8.15 -8.48 8.56
N VAL A 58 8.92 -9.33 9.22
CA VAL A 58 10.32 -9.06 9.45
C VAL A 58 11.12 -9.86 8.44
N ARG A 59 11.88 -9.16 7.62
CA ARG A 59 12.81 -9.77 6.68
C ARG A 59 14.13 -10.01 7.38
N LYS A 60 14.63 -11.23 7.27
CA LYS A 60 15.93 -11.60 7.87
C LYS A 60 17.05 -10.81 7.21
N SER A 61 18.13 -10.58 7.96
CA SER A 61 19.35 -10.03 7.37
C SER A 61 19.89 -10.99 6.32
N ARG A 62 20.48 -10.43 5.31
CA ARG A 62 21.06 -11.21 4.21
C ARG A 62 22.29 -10.50 3.67
N VAL A 63 23.14 -11.28 2.98
CA VAL A 63 24.29 -10.74 2.28
C VAL A 63 23.90 -10.55 0.82
N GLY A 64 24.01 -9.30 0.34
CA GLY A 64 23.78 -8.97 -1.05
C GLY A 64 25.08 -8.63 -1.75
N ARG A 65 25.07 -8.68 -3.09
CA ARG A 65 26.23 -8.26 -3.89
C ARG A 65 26.08 -6.83 -4.34
N ASN A 66 27.18 -6.09 -4.23
CA ASN A 66 27.27 -4.76 -4.81
C ASN A 66 27.57 -4.91 -6.31
N PRO A 67 26.69 -4.46 -7.21
CA PRO A 67 26.89 -4.59 -8.66
C PRO A 67 28.10 -3.81 -9.17
N ASN A 68 28.50 -2.75 -8.46
CA ASN A 68 29.66 -1.94 -8.82
C ASN A 68 30.98 -2.50 -8.30
N GLN A 69 30.92 -3.36 -7.30
CA GLN A 69 32.08 -4.00 -6.69
C GLN A 69 31.74 -5.44 -6.36
N PRO A 70 31.72 -6.33 -7.36
CA PRO A 70 31.22 -7.71 -7.16
C PRO A 70 32.01 -8.54 -6.14
N LYS A 71 33.21 -8.09 -5.77
CA LYS A 71 34.02 -8.76 -4.74
C LYS A 71 33.69 -8.34 -3.31
N LYS A 72 32.87 -7.29 -3.14
CA LYS A 72 32.44 -6.82 -1.83
C LYS A 72 30.99 -7.17 -1.59
N ASP A 73 30.77 -7.98 -0.57
CA ASP A 73 29.43 -8.31 -0.10
C ASP A 73 28.89 -7.15 0.75
N VAL A 74 27.61 -6.88 0.59
CA VAL A 74 26.92 -5.87 1.38
C VAL A 74 25.93 -6.58 2.30
N VAL A 75 26.03 -6.35 3.61
CA VAL A 75 25.11 -6.91 4.57
C VAL A 75 23.83 -6.06 4.59
N ILE A 76 22.72 -6.69 4.26
CA ILE A 76 21.40 -6.06 4.34
C ILE A 76 20.80 -6.42 5.70
N PRO A 77 20.58 -5.42 6.58
CA PRO A 77 20.12 -5.71 7.94
C PRO A 77 18.69 -6.23 7.98
N ARG A 78 18.34 -6.84 9.09
CA ARG A 78 16.95 -7.24 9.38
C ARG A 78 16.08 -5.98 9.42
N ARG A 79 14.90 -6.07 8.79
CA ARG A 79 14.00 -4.90 8.69
C ARG A 79 12.55 -5.32 8.68
N ALA A 80 11.69 -4.40 9.10
CA ALA A 80 10.24 -4.57 8.97
C ALA A 80 9.80 -4.11 7.58
N VAL A 81 8.91 -4.89 6.98
CA VAL A 81 8.27 -4.55 5.71
C VAL A 81 6.77 -4.77 5.84
N VAL A 82 6.00 -4.15 4.96
CA VAL A 82 4.55 -4.29 4.94
C VAL A 82 4.16 -5.11 3.71
N LYS A 83 3.39 -6.16 3.95
CA LYS A 83 2.81 -6.96 2.88
C LYS A 83 1.30 -6.74 2.87
N PHE A 84 0.77 -6.40 1.70
CA PHE A 84 -0.68 -6.24 1.54
C PHE A 84 -1.29 -7.55 1.04
N LYS A 85 -2.34 -8.00 1.72
CA LYS A 85 -3.14 -9.14 1.30
C LYS A 85 -4.54 -8.67 0.96
N ALA A 86 -4.94 -8.85 -0.29
CA ALA A 86 -6.25 -8.44 -0.75
C ALA A 86 -7.36 -9.20 -0.02
N GLY A 87 -8.43 -8.50 0.33
CA GLY A 87 -9.61 -9.10 0.95
C GLY A 87 -10.45 -9.87 -0.07
N LYS A 88 -11.45 -10.57 0.45
CA LYS A 88 -12.31 -11.42 -0.37
C LYS A 88 -13.01 -10.67 -1.50
N GLY A 89 -13.54 -9.49 -1.21
CA GLY A 89 -14.22 -8.68 -2.21
C GLY A 89 -13.29 -8.20 -3.32
N MET A 90 -12.10 -7.76 -2.94
CA MET A 90 -11.09 -7.33 -3.91
C MET A 90 -10.62 -8.49 -4.78
N LYS A 91 -10.37 -9.66 -4.18
CA LYS A 91 -9.95 -10.85 -4.92
C LYS A 91 -11.02 -11.27 -5.94
N ALA A 92 -12.27 -11.22 -5.55
CA ALA A 92 -13.39 -11.57 -6.45
C ALA A 92 -13.43 -10.63 -7.66
N GLY A 93 -13.21 -9.34 -7.43
CA GLY A 93 -13.15 -8.36 -8.52
C GLY A 93 -11.95 -8.55 -9.44
N LEU A 94 -10.80 -8.91 -8.87
CA LEU A 94 -9.58 -9.10 -9.64
C LEU A 94 -9.66 -10.28 -10.62
N THR A 95 -10.49 -11.28 -10.35
CA THR A 95 -10.66 -12.41 -11.26
C THR A 95 -11.29 -12.01 -12.60
N LYS A 96 -11.93 -10.85 -12.64
CA LYS A 96 -12.60 -10.33 -13.83
C LYS A 96 -11.72 -9.41 -14.67
N ILE A 97 -10.53 -9.11 -14.21
CA ILE A 97 -9.63 -8.18 -14.88
C ILE A 97 -9.05 -8.83 -16.15
N ASP A 98 -8.92 -8.04 -17.19
CA ASP A 98 -8.25 -8.47 -18.41
C ASP A 98 -6.75 -8.42 -18.19
N LEU A 99 -6.11 -9.59 -18.13
CA LEU A 99 -4.68 -9.68 -17.85
C LEU A 99 -3.82 -9.05 -18.94
N ASP A 100 -4.33 -8.99 -20.16
CA ASP A 100 -3.59 -8.39 -21.27
C ASP A 100 -3.58 -6.86 -21.22
N SER A 101 -4.43 -6.26 -20.39
CA SER A 101 -4.51 -4.79 -20.26
C SER A 101 -3.65 -4.23 -19.14
N ILE A 102 -2.97 -5.09 -18.39
CA ILE A 102 -2.12 -4.67 -17.26
C ILE A 102 -0.69 -4.43 -17.73
#